data_717c5f31daa564ad7c1aa9b3961f7a13
#
_entry.id   717c5f31daa564ad7c1aa9b3961f7a13
#
_cell.length_a   1.000
_cell.length_b   1.000
_cell.length_c   1.000
_cell.angle_alpha   90.00
_cell.angle_beta   90.00
_cell.angle_gamma   90.00
#
_symmetry.space_group_name_H-M   'P 1'
#
loop_
_entity.id
_entity.type
_entity.pdbx_description
1 polymer ?
#
loop_
_entity_poly.entity_id
_entity_poly.type
_entity_poly.pdbx_seq_one_letter_code
_entity_poly.pdbx_strand_id
1 'polypeptide(L)'
;LMRIFAKNNIPYVYYKGNDIEYLPEQPENDIRILLLDLNLLGGRDNQPKDIRSSLFSVISHIISPNNYPYVLVLWSRQEKEYREILEELYSNALKNCAPIAILEWIKSDFFPNFSDEEVNKDEEYKIIDELKKVVAGFPAYSYLMQWENYVHHSADTTIQDIFHDYHSHDN
;
A
#
# COMPACT_ATOMS: atom_id res chain seq x y z
N LEU A 1 5.02 -6.22 11.52
CA LEU A 1 4.29 -6.23 10.25
C LEU A 1 5.20 -6.72 9.10
N MET A 2 6.36 -6.09 8.85
CA MET A 2 7.30 -6.47 7.77
C MET A 2 7.72 -7.94 7.82
N ARG A 3 8.00 -8.50 9.02
CA ARG A 3 8.32 -9.93 9.17
C ARG A 3 7.17 -10.84 8.73
N ILE A 4 5.92 -10.43 8.98
CA ILE A 4 4.72 -11.18 8.57
C ILE A 4 4.63 -11.21 7.05
N PHE A 5 4.84 -10.07 6.37
CA PHE A 5 4.81 -10.01 4.92
C PHE A 5 5.92 -10.85 4.28
N ALA A 6 7.16 -10.72 4.77
CA ALA A 6 8.28 -11.52 4.29
C ALA A 6 8.04 -13.02 4.44
N LYS A 7 7.53 -13.47 5.61
CA LYS A 7 7.24 -14.88 5.88
C LYS A 7 6.14 -15.46 4.98
N ASN A 8 5.18 -14.63 4.57
CA ASN A 8 4.06 -15.03 3.72
C ASN A 8 4.30 -14.74 2.23
N ASN A 9 5.55 -14.40 1.84
CA ASN A 9 5.92 -14.06 0.46
C ASN A 9 5.07 -12.93 -0.14
N ILE A 10 4.64 -11.97 0.68
CA ILE A 10 3.94 -10.77 0.23
C ILE A 10 4.99 -9.71 -0.08
N PRO A 11 5.12 -9.27 -1.33
CA PRO A 11 6.04 -8.19 -1.68
C PRO A 11 5.63 -6.90 -0.98
N TYR A 12 6.59 -6.19 -0.43
CA TYR A 12 6.36 -4.90 0.21
C TYR A 12 7.56 -3.97 0.06
N VAL A 13 7.28 -2.69 0.08
CA VAL A 13 8.28 -1.62 0.21
C VAL A 13 7.94 -0.82 1.46
N TYR A 14 8.94 -0.40 2.19
CA TYR A 14 8.77 0.42 3.38
C TYR A 14 9.42 1.79 3.18
N TYR A 15 8.62 2.84 3.34
CA TYR A 15 9.09 4.22 3.33
C TYR A 15 8.96 4.84 4.71
N LYS A 16 9.99 5.53 5.15
CA LYS A 16 9.97 6.29 6.40
C LYS A 16 9.40 7.68 6.12
N GLY A 17 8.09 7.83 6.28
CA GLY A 17 7.32 8.99 5.81
C GLY A 17 7.52 10.32 6.56
N ASN A 18 8.35 10.39 7.58
CA ASN A 18 8.58 11.62 8.35
C ASN A 18 9.60 12.57 7.74
N ASP A 19 10.26 12.15 6.67
CA ASP A 19 11.24 12.97 5.94
C ASP A 19 11.16 12.65 4.45
N ILE A 20 11.11 13.68 3.61
CA ILE A 20 11.01 13.57 2.15
C ILE A 20 12.21 12.81 1.57
N GLU A 21 13.38 12.93 2.18
CA GLU A 21 14.59 12.22 1.74
C GLU A 21 14.46 10.68 1.77
N TYR A 22 13.51 10.15 2.54
CA TYR A 22 13.25 8.70 2.62
C TYR A 22 12.07 8.24 1.77
N LEU A 23 11.46 9.15 1.01
CA LEU A 23 10.42 8.82 0.05
C LEU A 23 11.03 8.50 -1.31
N PRO A 24 10.33 7.80 -2.21
CA PRO A 24 10.85 7.48 -3.52
C PRO A 24 11.09 8.76 -4.35
N GLU A 25 12.15 8.77 -5.16
CA GLU A 25 12.45 9.88 -6.07
C GLU A 25 11.36 10.08 -7.14
N GLN A 26 10.71 8.99 -7.52
CA GLN A 26 9.57 8.98 -8.44
C GLN A 26 8.43 8.17 -7.84
N PRO A 27 7.18 8.65 -7.97
CA PRO A 27 6.02 7.92 -7.47
C PRO A 27 5.85 6.55 -8.15
N GLU A 28 5.38 5.58 -7.38
CA GLU A 28 5.16 4.20 -7.81
C GLU A 28 3.86 4.05 -8.61
N ASN A 29 3.82 3.07 -9.52
CA ASN A 29 2.67 2.81 -10.40
C ASN A 29 1.92 1.51 -10.07
N ASP A 30 2.47 0.64 -9.23
CA ASP A 30 1.99 -0.72 -9.00
C ASP A 30 1.63 -1.02 -7.54
N ILE A 31 1.41 0.03 -6.76
CA ILE A 31 0.93 -0.11 -5.39
C ILE A 31 -0.51 -0.61 -5.40
N ARG A 32 -0.76 -1.71 -4.69
CA ARG A 32 -2.09 -2.33 -4.54
C ARG A 32 -2.73 -2.02 -3.20
N ILE A 33 -1.93 -1.98 -2.15
CA ILE A 33 -2.37 -1.62 -0.80
C ILE A 33 -1.34 -0.67 -0.21
N LEU A 34 -1.78 0.50 0.21
CA LEU A 34 -0.96 1.45 0.96
C LEU A 34 -1.35 1.40 2.43
N LEU A 35 -0.44 0.93 3.28
CA LEU A 35 -0.57 0.99 4.74
C LEU A 35 0.06 2.29 5.24
N LEU A 36 -0.75 3.26 5.62
CA LEU A 36 -0.31 4.56 6.07
C LEU A 36 -0.30 4.65 7.60
N ASP A 37 0.91 4.64 8.18
CA ASP A 37 1.08 4.86 9.62
C ASP A 37 1.08 6.34 9.98
N LEU A 38 0.01 6.78 10.62
CA LEU A 38 -0.20 8.19 10.95
C LEU A 38 0.71 8.70 12.09
N ASN A 39 1.32 7.83 12.87
CA ASN A 39 2.32 8.24 13.88
C ASN A 39 3.62 8.77 13.25
N LEU A 40 3.86 8.46 11.99
CA LEU A 40 5.04 8.96 11.26
C LEU A 40 4.92 10.44 10.85
N LEU A 41 3.72 11.00 10.91
CA LEU A 41 3.44 12.36 10.44
C LEU A 41 3.72 13.46 11.49
N GLY A 42 4.37 13.12 12.60
CA GLY A 42 4.70 14.07 13.68
C GLY A 42 3.76 13.97 14.87
N GLY A 43 4.24 14.39 16.03
CA GLY A 43 3.62 14.15 17.31
C GLY A 43 2.24 14.80 17.51
N ARG A 44 1.67 14.56 18.69
CA ARG A 44 0.30 14.93 19.12
C ARG A 44 -0.08 16.41 19.02
N ASP A 45 0.88 17.28 18.73
CA ASP A 45 0.70 18.74 18.76
C ASP A 45 0.61 19.38 17.36
N ASN A 46 0.51 18.58 16.29
CA ASN A 46 0.44 19.14 14.95
C ASN A 46 -0.94 19.76 14.66
N GLN A 47 -0.91 20.98 14.14
CA GLN A 47 -2.13 21.64 13.64
C GLN A 47 -2.71 20.84 12.46
N PRO A 48 -4.04 20.83 12.25
CA PRO A 48 -4.67 20.14 11.11
C PRO A 48 -4.07 20.53 9.75
N LYS A 49 -3.59 21.78 9.62
CA LYS A 49 -2.90 22.25 8.42
C LYS A 49 -1.57 21.53 8.17
N ASP A 50 -0.82 21.26 9.22
CA ASP A 50 0.49 20.59 9.12
C ASP A 50 0.30 19.11 8.77
N ILE A 51 -0.72 18.48 9.36
CA ILE A 51 -1.14 17.11 9.05
C ILE A 51 -1.54 17.01 7.57
N ARG A 52 -2.37 17.94 7.08
CA ARG A 52 -2.80 18.00 5.68
C ARG A 52 -1.60 18.10 4.73
N SER A 53 -0.67 19.02 5.03
CA SER A 53 0.52 19.21 4.20
C SER A 53 1.42 17.96 4.18
N SER A 54 1.59 17.31 5.33
CA SER A 54 2.36 16.07 5.44
C SER A 54 1.69 14.92 4.69
N LEU A 55 0.38 14.73 4.84
CA LEU A 55 -0.37 13.70 4.10
C LEU A 55 -0.28 13.93 2.59
N PHE A 56 -0.49 15.17 2.15
CA PHE A 56 -0.34 15.54 0.74
C PHE A 56 1.06 15.21 0.22
N SER A 57 2.09 15.63 0.94
CA SER A 57 3.48 15.39 0.56
C SER A 57 3.78 13.89 0.46
N VAL A 58 3.46 13.11 1.50
CA VAL A 58 3.74 11.68 1.53
C VAL A 58 3.01 10.93 0.41
N ILE A 59 1.71 11.19 0.24
CA ILE A 59 0.92 10.47 -0.77
C ILE A 59 1.37 10.84 -2.18
N SER A 60 1.62 12.12 -2.46
CA SER A 60 2.06 12.57 -3.80
C SER A 60 3.45 12.08 -4.19
N HIS A 61 4.31 11.77 -3.22
CA HIS A 61 5.63 11.16 -3.49
C HIS A 61 5.55 9.65 -3.66
N ILE A 62 4.57 8.99 -3.06
CA ILE A 62 4.45 7.52 -3.12
C ILE A 62 3.56 7.07 -4.27
N ILE A 63 2.40 7.70 -4.47
CA ILE A 63 1.39 7.26 -5.43
C ILE A 63 1.45 8.11 -6.69
N SER A 64 1.74 7.46 -7.82
CA SER A 64 1.65 8.08 -9.14
C SER A 64 0.18 8.31 -9.54
N PRO A 65 -0.12 9.39 -10.31
CA PRO A 65 -1.43 9.55 -10.95
C PRO A 65 -1.83 8.39 -11.88
N ASN A 66 -0.85 7.62 -12.33
CA ASN A 66 -1.05 6.43 -13.16
C ASN A 66 -1.00 5.13 -12.37
N ASN A 67 -0.99 5.21 -11.03
CA ASN A 67 -1.00 4.03 -10.21
C ASN A 67 -2.22 3.16 -10.47
N TYR A 68 -2.02 1.87 -10.41
CA TYR A 68 -3.11 0.90 -10.42
C TYR A 68 -4.12 1.19 -9.30
N PRO A 69 -5.41 0.87 -9.46
CA PRO A 69 -6.38 1.01 -8.37
C PRO A 69 -5.87 0.34 -7.09
N TYR A 70 -5.93 1.06 -5.98
CA TYR A 70 -5.38 0.60 -4.70
C TYR A 70 -6.33 0.86 -3.54
N VAL A 71 -6.09 0.19 -2.43
CA VAL A 71 -6.77 0.40 -1.15
C VAL A 71 -5.83 1.12 -0.20
N LEU A 72 -6.30 2.20 0.41
CA LEU A 72 -5.60 2.88 1.49
C LEU A 72 -6.07 2.32 2.83
N VAL A 73 -5.13 1.87 3.66
CA VAL A 73 -5.38 1.42 5.03
C VAL A 73 -4.72 2.41 5.98
N LEU A 74 -5.53 3.11 6.76
CA LEU A 74 -5.08 3.95 7.86
C LEU A 74 -4.68 3.05 9.03
N TRP A 75 -3.41 3.06 9.38
CA TRP A 75 -2.80 2.24 10.41
C TRP A 75 -2.45 3.09 11.62
N SER A 76 -3.43 3.35 12.50
CA SER A 76 -3.26 4.30 13.61
C SER A 76 -4.02 3.91 14.88
N ARG A 77 -3.75 4.65 15.94
CA ARG A 77 -4.52 4.62 17.19
C ARG A 77 -5.62 5.69 17.26
N GLN A 78 -5.58 6.69 16.38
CA GLN A 78 -6.50 7.85 16.36
C GLN A 78 -7.00 8.06 14.93
N GLU A 79 -8.28 7.85 14.67
CA GLU A 79 -8.77 7.55 13.34
C GLU A 79 -9.56 8.68 12.65
N LYS A 80 -10.39 9.43 13.40
CA LYS A 80 -11.42 10.27 12.79
C LYS A 80 -10.91 11.52 12.07
N GLU A 81 -9.94 12.21 12.64
CA GLU A 81 -9.49 13.50 12.09
C GLU A 81 -8.78 13.34 10.73
N TYR A 82 -8.05 12.26 10.56
CA TYR A 82 -7.26 12.04 9.34
C TYR A 82 -8.12 11.62 8.15
N ARG A 83 -9.20 10.90 8.38
CA ARG A 83 -10.08 10.45 7.31
C ARG A 83 -10.73 11.62 6.58
N GLU A 84 -11.28 12.59 7.31
CA GLU A 84 -11.88 13.80 6.73
C GLU A 84 -10.87 14.62 5.91
N ILE A 85 -9.64 14.77 6.42
CA ILE A 85 -8.55 15.44 5.70
C ILE A 85 -8.20 14.70 4.42
N LEU A 86 -8.12 13.37 4.44
CA LEU A 86 -7.82 12.55 3.28
C LEU A 86 -8.94 12.63 2.24
N GLU A 87 -10.19 12.53 2.65
CA GLU A 87 -11.34 12.65 1.75
C GLU A 87 -11.36 14.02 1.05
N GLU A 88 -11.01 15.10 1.79
CA GLU A 88 -10.85 16.44 1.21
C GLU A 88 -9.68 16.49 0.21
N LEU A 89 -8.53 15.94 0.56
CA LEU A 89 -7.36 15.88 -0.33
C LEU A 89 -7.65 15.13 -1.63
N TYR A 90 -8.31 13.98 -1.54
CA TYR A 90 -8.68 13.17 -2.70
C TYR A 90 -9.82 13.79 -3.53
N SER A 91 -10.65 14.60 -2.94
CA SER A 91 -11.66 15.36 -3.68
C SER A 91 -11.06 16.52 -4.49
N ASN A 92 -9.88 16.99 -4.12
CA ASN A 92 -9.24 18.19 -4.68
C ASN A 92 -7.83 17.90 -5.23
N ALA A 93 -6.81 18.03 -4.39
CA ALA A 93 -5.41 18.08 -4.80
C ALA A 93 -4.86 16.70 -5.25
N LEU A 94 -5.38 15.60 -4.71
CA LEU A 94 -4.97 14.22 -5.00
C LEU A 94 -6.04 13.43 -5.78
N LYS A 95 -6.91 14.09 -6.50
CA LYS A 95 -8.02 13.46 -7.22
C LYS A 95 -7.56 12.32 -8.16
N ASN A 96 -6.43 12.49 -8.82
CA ASN A 96 -5.89 11.49 -9.73
C ASN A 96 -5.15 10.33 -9.02
N CYS A 97 -4.96 10.45 -7.70
CA CYS A 97 -4.32 9.44 -6.87
C CYS A 97 -5.33 8.84 -5.87
N ALA A 98 -6.63 9.01 -6.09
CA ALA A 98 -7.64 8.56 -5.13
C ALA A 98 -7.69 7.02 -5.06
N PRO A 99 -7.71 6.44 -3.84
CA PRO A 99 -7.88 5.01 -3.65
C PRO A 99 -9.32 4.58 -3.97
N ILE A 100 -9.53 3.30 -4.25
CA ILE A 100 -10.88 2.73 -4.40
C ILE A 100 -11.63 2.63 -3.07
N ALA A 101 -10.89 2.56 -1.96
CA ALA A 101 -11.43 2.57 -0.61
C ALA A 101 -10.40 3.04 0.41
N ILE A 102 -10.89 3.65 1.50
CA ILE A 102 -10.11 3.99 2.69
C ILE A 102 -10.63 3.13 3.83
N LEU A 103 -9.76 2.30 4.38
CA LEU A 103 -10.03 1.41 5.51
C LEU A 103 -9.29 1.91 6.75
N GLU A 104 -9.81 1.57 7.92
CA GLU A 104 -9.22 1.93 9.20
C GLU A 104 -8.88 0.67 9.98
N TRP A 105 -7.60 0.52 10.32
CA TRP A 105 -7.11 -0.59 11.12
C TRP A 105 -6.50 -0.08 12.42
N ILE A 106 -7.02 -0.55 13.53
CA ILE A 106 -6.55 -0.18 14.87
C ILE A 106 -5.36 -1.06 15.23
N LYS A 107 -4.20 -0.44 15.49
CA LYS A 107 -2.97 -1.17 15.81
C LYS A 107 -3.12 -2.14 16.97
N SER A 108 -3.84 -1.75 18.03
CA SER A 108 -4.06 -2.60 19.20
C SER A 108 -4.88 -3.86 18.93
N ASP A 109 -5.67 -3.86 17.85
CA ASP A 109 -6.45 -5.03 17.47
C ASP A 109 -5.58 -6.14 16.87
N PHE A 110 -4.44 -5.76 16.30
CA PHE A 110 -3.47 -6.67 15.68
C PHE A 110 -2.29 -6.98 16.59
N PHE A 111 -1.86 -6.02 17.42
CA PHE A 111 -0.73 -6.14 18.33
C PHE A 111 -1.13 -5.64 19.72
N PRO A 112 -1.86 -6.44 20.50
CA PRO A 112 -2.31 -6.05 21.83
C PRO A 112 -1.16 -5.86 22.82
N ASN A 113 -0.07 -6.62 22.64
CA ASN A 113 1.13 -6.56 23.47
C ASN A 113 2.29 -6.01 22.63
N PHE A 114 2.59 -4.72 22.76
CA PHE A 114 3.75 -4.08 22.11
C PHE A 114 5.09 -4.47 22.76
N SER A 115 5.33 -5.73 23.10
CA SER A 115 6.66 -6.21 23.44
C SER A 115 7.38 -6.58 22.14
N ASP A 116 8.63 -6.14 22.00
CA ASP A 116 9.49 -6.38 20.83
C ASP A 116 9.84 -7.87 20.61
N GLU A 117 9.31 -8.74 21.43
CA GLU A 117 9.53 -10.18 21.43
C GLU A 117 8.43 -10.87 20.63
N GLU A 118 8.82 -11.57 19.61
CA GLU A 118 8.10 -12.52 18.73
C GLU A 118 6.60 -12.25 18.47
N VAL A 119 6.29 -11.89 17.23
CA VAL A 119 4.92 -11.84 16.72
C VAL A 119 4.24 -13.20 16.93
N ASN A 120 3.16 -13.21 17.69
CA ASN A 120 2.36 -14.40 17.91
C ASN A 120 1.75 -14.90 16.59
N LYS A 121 1.64 -16.23 16.42
CA LYS A 121 1.04 -16.82 15.21
C LYS A 121 -0.40 -16.33 14.97
N ASP A 122 -1.18 -16.09 16.02
CA ASP A 122 -2.55 -15.61 15.91
C ASP A 122 -2.61 -14.17 15.37
N GLU A 123 -1.64 -13.32 15.73
CA GLU A 123 -1.50 -11.96 15.20
C GLU A 123 -1.12 -11.98 13.71
N GLU A 124 -0.24 -12.90 13.31
CA GLU A 124 0.13 -13.11 11.92
C GLU A 124 -1.08 -13.52 11.07
N TYR A 125 -1.84 -14.52 11.51
CA TYR A 125 -3.04 -14.98 10.81
C TYR A 125 -4.09 -13.88 10.68
N LYS A 126 -4.29 -13.09 11.71
CA LYS A 126 -5.27 -12.01 11.70
C LYS A 126 -4.94 -10.96 10.64
N ILE A 127 -3.69 -10.52 10.52
CA ILE A 127 -3.26 -9.55 9.51
C ILE A 127 -3.47 -10.11 8.09
N ILE A 128 -3.04 -11.35 7.85
CA ILE A 128 -3.17 -12.00 6.54
C ILE A 128 -4.64 -12.19 6.18
N ASP A 129 -5.48 -12.58 7.14
CA ASP A 129 -6.91 -12.76 6.93
C ASP A 129 -7.60 -11.42 6.60
N GLU A 130 -7.27 -10.34 7.31
CA GLU A 130 -7.80 -9.01 7.00
C GLU A 130 -7.35 -8.51 5.61
N LEU A 131 -6.09 -8.75 5.21
CA LEU A 131 -5.64 -8.44 3.84
C LEU A 131 -6.43 -9.21 2.79
N LYS A 132 -6.71 -10.49 3.01
CA LYS A 132 -7.56 -11.29 2.12
C LYS A 132 -8.98 -10.74 2.05
N LYS A 133 -9.55 -10.32 3.17
CA LYS A 133 -10.88 -9.69 3.20
C LYS A 133 -10.90 -8.36 2.43
N VAL A 134 -9.84 -7.57 2.52
CA VAL A 134 -9.68 -6.34 1.72
C VAL A 134 -9.80 -6.65 0.24
N VAL A 135 -9.02 -7.62 -0.25
CA VAL A 135 -9.04 -8.00 -1.67
C VAL A 135 -10.41 -8.59 -2.07
N ALA A 136 -10.96 -9.48 -1.25
CA ALA A 136 -12.25 -10.12 -1.52
C ALA A 136 -13.44 -9.16 -1.42
N GLY A 137 -13.34 -8.12 -0.60
CA GLY A 137 -14.39 -7.12 -0.40
C GLY A 137 -14.66 -6.21 -1.60
N PHE A 138 -13.73 -6.20 -2.57
CA PHE A 138 -13.84 -5.40 -3.79
C PHE A 138 -13.74 -6.28 -5.04
N PRO A 139 -14.83 -6.93 -5.49
CA PRO A 139 -14.78 -7.87 -6.61
C PRO A 139 -14.20 -7.29 -7.90
N ALA A 140 -14.56 -6.06 -8.25
CA ALA A 140 -14.00 -5.38 -9.42
C ALA A 140 -12.48 -5.21 -9.32
N TYR A 141 -11.97 -4.88 -8.14
CA TYR A 141 -10.54 -4.79 -7.86
C TYR A 141 -9.85 -6.15 -7.99
N SER A 142 -10.44 -7.20 -7.44
CA SER A 142 -9.94 -8.58 -7.56
C SER A 142 -9.87 -9.03 -9.02
N TYR A 143 -10.88 -8.74 -9.82
CA TYR A 143 -10.88 -9.03 -11.26
C TYR A 143 -9.79 -8.25 -12.01
N LEU A 144 -9.63 -6.97 -11.73
CA LEU A 144 -8.58 -6.15 -12.35
C LEU A 144 -7.18 -6.67 -12.01
N MET A 145 -6.94 -7.06 -10.77
CA MET A 145 -5.66 -7.68 -10.36
C MET A 145 -5.40 -9.00 -11.09
N GLN A 146 -6.41 -9.85 -11.23
CA GLN A 146 -6.28 -11.10 -11.98
C GLN A 146 -5.99 -10.84 -13.45
N TRP A 147 -6.72 -9.91 -14.07
CA TRP A 147 -6.51 -9.54 -15.47
C TRP A 147 -5.09 -9.01 -15.70
N GLU A 148 -4.61 -8.12 -14.84
CA GLU A 148 -3.24 -7.60 -14.89
C GLU A 148 -2.21 -8.72 -14.80
N ASN A 149 -2.35 -9.64 -13.84
CA ASN A 149 -1.47 -10.79 -13.72
C ASN A 149 -1.45 -11.65 -14.99
N TYR A 150 -2.60 -11.85 -15.65
CA TYR A 150 -2.66 -12.57 -16.92
C TYR A 150 -1.94 -11.83 -18.04
N VAL A 151 -2.10 -10.50 -18.13
CA VAL A 151 -1.41 -9.69 -19.14
C VAL A 151 0.11 -9.74 -18.95
N HIS A 152 0.60 -9.57 -17.72
CA HIS A 152 2.03 -9.67 -17.41
C HIS A 152 2.57 -11.06 -17.73
N HIS A 153 1.89 -12.11 -17.29
CA HIS A 153 2.32 -13.50 -17.56
C HIS A 153 2.36 -13.78 -19.08
N SER A 154 1.37 -13.32 -19.83
CA SER A 154 1.35 -13.49 -21.28
C SER A 154 2.48 -12.73 -21.96
N ALA A 155 2.77 -11.52 -21.53
CA ALA A 155 3.90 -10.74 -22.05
C ALA A 155 5.25 -11.41 -21.76
N ASP A 156 5.45 -11.86 -20.52
CA ASP A 156 6.68 -12.57 -20.11
C ASP A 156 6.89 -13.86 -20.92
N THR A 157 5.84 -14.65 -21.09
CA THR A 157 5.88 -15.88 -21.89
C THR A 157 6.24 -15.57 -23.34
N THR A 158 5.63 -14.57 -23.93
CA THR A 158 5.92 -14.15 -25.33
C THR A 158 7.37 -13.69 -25.48
N ILE A 159 7.90 -12.94 -24.54
CA ILE A 159 9.31 -12.50 -24.56
C ILE A 159 10.25 -13.71 -24.47
N GLN A 160 9.94 -14.66 -23.59
CA GLN A 160 10.73 -15.88 -23.43
C GLN A 160 10.72 -16.74 -24.70
N ASP A 161 9.55 -16.88 -25.35
CA ASP A 161 9.41 -17.63 -26.61
C ASP A 161 10.23 -16.97 -27.72
N ILE A 162 10.13 -15.65 -27.89
CA ILE A 162 10.93 -14.90 -28.87
C ILE A 162 12.42 -15.06 -28.61
N PHE A 163 12.85 -15.00 -27.35
CA PHE A 163 14.24 -15.16 -26.98
C PHE A 163 14.75 -16.59 -27.25
N HIS A 164 13.92 -17.59 -27.00
CA HIS A 164 14.22 -18.99 -27.27
C HIS A 164 14.35 -19.25 -28.78
N ASP A 165 13.43 -18.72 -29.58
CA ASP A 165 13.47 -18.85 -31.03
C ASP A 165 14.71 -18.20 -31.64
N TYR A 166 15.08 -17.00 -31.13
CA TYR A 166 16.29 -16.30 -31.56
C TYR A 166 17.55 -17.16 -31.34
N HIS A 167 17.71 -17.76 -30.17
CA HIS A 167 18.87 -18.60 -29.86
C HIS A 167 18.84 -19.97 -30.51
N SER A 168 17.69 -20.48 -30.94
CA SER A 168 17.59 -21.77 -31.62
C SER A 168 18.03 -21.72 -33.09
N HIS A 169 18.04 -20.53 -33.69
CA HIS A 169 18.43 -20.30 -35.09
C HIS A 169 19.93 -19.97 -35.26
N ASP A 170 20.66 -19.69 -34.19
CA ASP A 170 22.10 -19.37 -34.20
C ASP A 170 23.00 -20.63 -34.01
N ASN A 171 22.45 -21.83 -33.97
CA ASN A 171 23.16 -23.10 -33.95
C ASN A 171 22.83 -23.92 -35.20
#